data_a54d6e2832d5c2d549262d60641f8404
#
_entry.id   a54d6e2832d5c2d549262d60641f8404
#
_cell.length_a   1.000
_cell.length_b   1.000
_cell.length_c   1.000
_cell.angle_alpha   90.00
_cell.angle_beta   90.00
_cell.angle_gamma   90.00
#
_symmetry.space_group_name_H-M   'P 1'
#
loop_
_entity.id
_entity.type
_entity.pdbx_description
1 polymer ?
#
loop_
_entity_poly.entity_id
_entity_poly.type
_entity_poly.pdbx_seq_one_letter_code
_entity_poly.pdbx_strand_id
1 'polypeptide(L)'
;MSGREPGSPPFTLLDYFPKDFLLFVDESHVTLPQVRGMYGGDRSRKDTLVEFGFRLPSAYDNRPLTFDEFYERVGQKIFVSATPGEFERETSSQIAEQLIRPTGLVDPSISVRPTEGQIDDIISEINIRVERKERVLLTTLTKKMAEDLTDYLEDLGIKVRYMHHDVDTIERMEIIRDLRLGEFDVLVGINPVSYTHLRA
;
A
#
# COMPACT_ATOMS: atom_id res chain seq x y z
N MET A 1 -12.09 -23.02 -23.97
CA MET A 1 -10.84 -23.65 -23.50
C MET A 1 -9.69 -22.98 -24.25
N SER A 2 -8.62 -22.59 -23.55
CA SER A 2 -7.54 -21.78 -24.13
C SER A 2 -6.62 -22.51 -25.11
N GLY A 3 -6.81 -23.84 -25.33
CA GLY A 3 -5.94 -24.66 -26.17
C GLY A 3 -4.49 -24.80 -25.72
N ARG A 4 -4.17 -24.32 -24.50
CA ARG A 4 -2.82 -24.42 -23.94
C ARG A 4 -2.54 -25.83 -23.43
N GLU A 5 -1.28 -26.25 -23.55
CA GLU A 5 -0.85 -27.50 -22.94
C GLU A 5 -0.84 -27.38 -21.41
N PRO A 6 -1.12 -28.48 -20.68
CA PRO A 6 -1.05 -28.50 -19.23
C PRO A 6 0.32 -28.03 -18.72
N GLY A 7 0.32 -27.16 -17.71
CA GLY A 7 1.55 -26.61 -17.12
C GLY A 7 2.17 -25.43 -17.87
N SER A 8 1.71 -25.11 -19.08
CA SER A 8 2.22 -23.95 -19.82
C SER A 8 1.87 -22.63 -19.12
N PRO A 9 2.70 -21.56 -19.29
CA PRO A 9 2.42 -20.26 -18.70
C PRO A 9 1.06 -19.71 -19.15
N PRO A 10 0.27 -19.10 -18.25
CA PRO A 10 -0.99 -18.48 -18.62
C PRO A 10 -0.77 -17.20 -19.44
N PHE A 11 -1.76 -16.82 -20.24
CA PHE A 11 -1.84 -15.47 -20.79
C PHE A 11 -2.15 -14.47 -19.70
N THR A 12 -1.47 -13.34 -19.76
CA THR A 12 -1.58 -12.25 -18.80
C THR A 12 -1.81 -10.92 -19.52
N LEU A 13 -2.04 -9.85 -18.78
CA LEU A 13 -2.14 -8.50 -19.35
C LEU A 13 -0.89 -8.12 -20.16
N LEU A 14 0.29 -8.61 -19.77
CA LEU A 14 1.55 -8.34 -20.47
C LEU A 14 1.53 -8.83 -21.94
N ASP A 15 0.79 -9.88 -22.22
CA ASP A 15 0.70 -10.47 -23.57
C ASP A 15 -0.11 -9.60 -24.56
N TYR A 16 -0.82 -8.56 -24.08
CA TYR A 16 -1.56 -7.62 -24.93
C TYR A 16 -0.71 -6.41 -25.38
N PHE A 17 0.45 -6.22 -24.78
CA PHE A 17 1.36 -5.13 -25.16
C PHE A 17 2.24 -5.52 -26.35
N PRO A 18 2.73 -4.55 -27.15
CA PRO A 18 3.76 -4.80 -28.14
C PRO A 18 4.99 -5.44 -27.52
N LYS A 19 5.77 -6.22 -28.28
CA LYS A 19 6.95 -6.92 -27.73
C LYS A 19 8.05 -6.01 -27.20
N ASP A 20 8.07 -4.76 -27.63
CA ASP A 20 9.05 -3.72 -27.30
C ASP A 20 8.55 -2.71 -26.27
N PHE A 21 7.51 -3.07 -25.50
CA PHE A 21 7.01 -2.18 -24.46
C PHE A 21 8.03 -1.95 -23.33
N LEU A 22 7.96 -0.77 -22.72
CA LEU A 22 8.72 -0.40 -21.56
C LEU A 22 7.87 -0.62 -20.30
N LEU A 23 8.38 -1.39 -19.34
CA LEU A 23 7.74 -1.62 -18.06
C LEU A 23 8.34 -0.69 -16.99
N PHE A 24 7.49 0.07 -16.31
CA PHE A 24 7.84 0.75 -15.06
C PHE A 24 7.34 -0.08 -13.88
N VAL A 25 8.22 -0.44 -12.98
CA VAL A 25 7.90 -1.15 -11.74
C VAL A 25 8.02 -0.15 -10.60
N ASP A 26 6.88 0.39 -10.19
CA ASP A 26 6.81 1.33 -9.06
C ASP A 26 6.90 0.57 -7.74
N GLU A 27 7.52 1.22 -6.73
CA GLU A 27 7.84 0.62 -5.43
C GLU A 27 8.45 -0.78 -5.58
N SER A 28 9.44 -0.88 -6.46
CA SER A 28 10.02 -2.16 -6.92
C SER A 28 10.51 -3.03 -5.77
N HIS A 29 11.03 -2.43 -4.70
CA HIS A 29 11.48 -3.13 -3.49
C HIS A 29 10.38 -3.92 -2.77
N VAL A 30 9.09 -3.59 -3.01
CA VAL A 30 7.92 -4.33 -2.53
C VAL A 30 7.32 -5.17 -3.65
N THR A 31 7.18 -4.60 -4.84
CA THR A 31 6.50 -5.22 -5.98
C THR A 31 7.21 -6.49 -6.46
N LEU A 32 8.54 -6.46 -6.60
CA LEU A 32 9.29 -7.63 -7.09
C LEU A 32 9.25 -8.83 -6.13
N PRO A 33 9.45 -8.66 -4.81
CA PRO A 33 9.22 -9.74 -3.85
C PRO A 33 7.79 -10.31 -3.88
N GLN A 34 6.78 -9.47 -4.05
CA GLN A 34 5.39 -9.93 -4.19
C GLN A 34 5.20 -10.78 -5.44
N VAL A 35 5.68 -10.33 -6.60
CA VAL A 35 5.62 -11.12 -7.85
C VAL A 35 6.34 -12.46 -7.68
N ARG A 36 7.51 -12.47 -7.01
CA ARG A 36 8.26 -13.69 -6.73
C ARG A 36 7.50 -14.67 -5.83
N GLY A 37 6.78 -14.17 -4.84
CA GLY A 37 6.00 -14.98 -3.90
C GLY A 37 4.67 -15.50 -4.46
N MET A 38 4.10 -14.86 -5.49
CA MET A 38 2.74 -15.15 -5.99
C MET A 38 2.56 -16.61 -6.41
N TYR A 39 3.48 -17.14 -7.21
CA TYR A 39 3.39 -18.52 -7.71
C TYR A 39 3.43 -19.55 -6.58
N GLY A 40 4.40 -19.40 -5.66
CA GLY A 40 4.55 -20.32 -4.54
C GLY A 40 3.33 -20.34 -3.61
N GLY A 41 2.79 -19.17 -3.30
CA GLY A 41 1.59 -19.05 -2.46
C GLY A 41 0.33 -19.65 -3.12
N ASP A 42 0.14 -19.40 -4.43
CA ASP A 42 -0.97 -20.01 -5.19
C ASP A 42 -0.83 -21.52 -5.29
N ARG A 43 0.37 -22.01 -5.56
CA ARG A 43 0.68 -23.45 -5.65
C ARG A 43 0.41 -24.16 -4.35
N SER A 44 0.94 -23.67 -3.24
CA SER A 44 0.77 -24.29 -1.92
C SER A 44 -0.71 -24.41 -1.52
N ARG A 45 -1.50 -23.36 -1.77
CA ARG A 45 -2.94 -23.40 -1.53
C ARG A 45 -3.65 -24.43 -2.41
N LYS A 46 -3.28 -24.56 -3.67
CA LYS A 46 -3.89 -25.50 -4.62
C LYS A 46 -3.51 -26.95 -4.32
N ASP A 47 -2.29 -27.21 -3.89
CA ASP A 47 -1.85 -28.53 -3.49
C ASP A 47 -2.80 -29.11 -2.43
N THR A 48 -3.09 -28.36 -1.38
CA THR A 48 -4.06 -28.77 -0.35
C THR A 48 -5.47 -28.98 -0.92
N LEU A 49 -5.96 -28.06 -1.76
CA LEU A 49 -7.33 -28.15 -2.29
C LEU A 49 -7.51 -29.32 -3.27
N VAL A 50 -6.48 -29.67 -4.03
CA VAL A 50 -6.51 -30.80 -4.96
C VAL A 50 -6.34 -32.12 -4.21
N GLU A 51 -5.42 -32.17 -3.24
CA GLU A 51 -5.18 -33.36 -2.39
C GLU A 51 -6.46 -33.81 -1.68
N PHE A 52 -7.20 -32.87 -1.10
CA PHE A 52 -8.46 -33.14 -0.41
C PHE A 52 -9.70 -33.19 -1.33
N GLY A 53 -9.52 -33.13 -2.64
CA GLY A 53 -10.61 -33.27 -3.61
C GLY A 53 -11.53 -32.05 -3.78
N PHE A 54 -11.18 -30.90 -3.18
CA PHE A 54 -11.95 -29.66 -3.33
C PHE A 54 -11.76 -28.99 -4.69
N ARG A 55 -10.67 -29.30 -5.41
CA ARG A 55 -10.39 -28.84 -6.76
C ARG A 55 -9.84 -29.95 -7.64
N LEU A 56 -10.08 -29.83 -8.94
CA LEU A 56 -9.52 -30.73 -9.95
C LEU A 56 -8.02 -30.40 -10.19
N PRO A 57 -7.19 -31.36 -10.62
CA PRO A 57 -5.79 -31.12 -11.00
C PRO A 57 -5.60 -30.00 -12.02
N SER A 58 -6.55 -29.78 -12.93
CA SER A 58 -6.54 -28.66 -13.89
C SER A 58 -6.53 -27.26 -13.25
N ALA A 59 -6.81 -27.16 -11.94
CA ALA A 59 -6.66 -25.90 -11.21
C ALA A 59 -5.23 -25.36 -11.24
N TYR A 60 -4.24 -26.21 -11.40
CA TYR A 60 -2.84 -25.82 -11.52
C TYR A 60 -2.53 -25.03 -12.80
N ASP A 61 -3.33 -25.16 -13.85
CA ASP A 61 -3.13 -24.47 -15.11
C ASP A 61 -3.58 -22.99 -15.07
N ASN A 62 -4.41 -22.63 -14.10
CA ASN A 62 -4.82 -21.24 -13.84
C ASN A 62 -4.00 -20.68 -12.69
N ARG A 63 -2.81 -20.22 -12.98
CA ARG A 63 -1.80 -19.81 -12.00
C ARG A 63 -1.18 -18.46 -12.34
N PRO A 64 -0.58 -17.75 -11.38
CA PRO A 64 0.32 -16.64 -11.67
C PRO A 64 1.53 -17.12 -12.50
N LEU A 65 2.19 -16.19 -13.16
CA LEU A 65 3.52 -16.44 -13.72
C LEU A 65 4.51 -16.75 -12.61
N THR A 66 5.52 -17.56 -12.90
CA THR A 66 6.72 -17.58 -12.08
C THR A 66 7.47 -16.26 -12.25
N PHE A 67 8.40 -15.96 -11.36
CA PHE A 67 9.21 -14.74 -11.48
C PHE A 67 10.04 -14.74 -12.78
N ASP A 68 10.60 -15.87 -13.17
CA ASP A 68 11.39 -16.00 -14.38
C ASP A 68 10.52 -15.82 -15.64
N GLU A 69 9.34 -16.44 -15.67
CA GLU A 69 8.38 -16.25 -16.76
C GLU A 69 7.93 -14.78 -16.90
N PHE A 70 7.75 -14.07 -15.77
CA PHE A 70 7.47 -12.64 -15.77
C PHE A 70 8.67 -11.85 -16.30
N TYR A 71 9.87 -12.16 -15.80
CA TYR A 71 11.07 -11.41 -16.12
C TYR A 71 11.51 -11.56 -17.58
N GLU A 72 11.31 -12.75 -18.17
CA GLU A 72 11.59 -13.05 -19.58
C GLU A 72 10.61 -12.37 -20.55
N ARG A 73 9.34 -12.21 -20.15
CA ARG A 73 8.33 -11.55 -20.98
C ARG A 73 8.52 -10.05 -21.13
N VAL A 74 9.23 -9.44 -20.19
CA VAL A 74 9.43 -8.01 -20.15
C VAL A 74 10.83 -7.67 -20.67
N GLY A 75 10.90 -6.93 -21.77
CA GLY A 75 12.16 -6.48 -22.36
C GLY A 75 12.81 -5.39 -21.50
N GLN A 76 12.53 -4.13 -21.81
CA GLN A 76 13.06 -2.98 -21.06
C GLN A 76 12.26 -2.76 -19.77
N LYS A 77 12.99 -2.55 -18.68
CA LYS A 77 12.41 -2.34 -17.33
C LYS A 77 13.06 -1.13 -16.67
N ILE A 78 12.25 -0.34 -16.00
CA ILE A 78 12.69 0.73 -15.11
C ILE A 78 12.12 0.44 -13.72
N PHE A 79 13.00 0.25 -12.75
CA PHE A 79 12.63 0.09 -11.35
C PHE A 79 12.60 1.45 -10.68
N VAL A 80 11.49 1.78 -10.04
CA VAL A 80 11.33 3.03 -9.29
C VAL A 80 11.18 2.68 -7.81
N SER A 81 12.02 3.24 -6.96
CA SER A 81 11.99 2.99 -5.53
C SER A 81 12.76 4.05 -4.77
N ALA A 82 12.26 4.44 -3.60
CA ALA A 82 13.02 5.27 -2.65
C ALA A 82 14.08 4.44 -1.90
N THR A 83 13.89 3.13 -1.80
CA THR A 83 14.75 2.18 -1.07
C THR A 83 14.95 0.92 -1.91
N PRO A 84 15.68 0.99 -3.05
CA PRO A 84 15.87 -0.15 -3.92
C PRO A 84 16.56 -1.30 -3.19
N GLY A 85 16.10 -2.53 -3.45
CA GLY A 85 16.65 -3.75 -2.89
C GLY A 85 17.94 -4.19 -3.59
N GLU A 86 18.49 -5.33 -3.15
CA GLU A 86 19.70 -5.91 -3.73
C GLU A 86 19.49 -6.32 -5.19
N PHE A 87 18.35 -6.96 -5.48
CA PHE A 87 18.04 -7.40 -6.83
C PHE A 87 18.03 -6.26 -7.86
N GLU A 88 17.42 -5.11 -7.54
CA GLU A 88 17.41 -3.95 -8.43
C GLU A 88 18.80 -3.40 -8.66
N ARG A 89 19.63 -3.36 -7.63
CA ARG A 89 21.02 -2.86 -7.70
C ARG A 89 21.91 -3.77 -8.54
N GLU A 90 21.75 -5.09 -8.42
CA GLU A 90 22.55 -6.08 -9.14
C GLU A 90 22.14 -6.21 -10.61
N THR A 91 20.85 -6.06 -10.91
CA THR A 91 20.34 -6.28 -12.27
C THR A 91 20.24 -5.02 -13.12
N SER A 92 20.32 -3.83 -12.51
CA SER A 92 20.25 -2.56 -13.24
C SER A 92 21.58 -2.21 -13.89
N SER A 93 21.54 -1.90 -15.18
CA SER A 93 22.70 -1.40 -15.92
C SER A 93 23.08 0.04 -15.59
N GLN A 94 22.11 0.82 -15.09
CA GLN A 94 22.27 2.21 -14.72
C GLN A 94 21.36 2.54 -13.54
N ILE A 95 21.87 3.36 -12.61
CA ILE A 95 21.09 3.91 -11.49
C ILE A 95 21.10 5.43 -11.61
N ALA A 96 19.91 6.03 -11.61
CA ALA A 96 19.71 7.48 -11.58
C ALA A 96 19.08 7.85 -10.24
N GLU A 97 19.70 8.76 -9.52
CA GLU A 97 19.18 9.24 -8.24
C GLU A 97 18.52 10.60 -8.41
N GLN A 98 17.28 10.72 -7.91
CA GLN A 98 16.57 11.99 -7.82
C GLN A 98 16.58 12.50 -6.38
N LEU A 99 17.54 13.35 -6.05
CA LEU A 99 17.73 13.89 -4.71
C LEU A 99 16.92 15.16 -4.46
N ILE A 100 16.54 15.86 -5.51
CA ILE A 100 15.83 17.14 -5.41
C ILE A 100 14.36 16.95 -5.76
N ARG A 101 13.49 17.39 -4.85
CA ARG A 101 12.04 17.48 -5.09
C ARG A 101 11.70 18.92 -5.51
N PRO A 102 11.52 19.23 -6.82
CA PRO A 102 11.36 20.59 -7.31
C PRO A 102 9.95 21.18 -7.05
N THR A 103 9.25 20.72 -6.03
CA THR A 103 7.87 21.16 -5.71
C THR A 103 7.82 22.39 -4.83
N GLY A 104 8.96 22.87 -4.30
CA GLY A 104 9.01 23.96 -3.32
C GLY A 104 8.43 23.61 -1.94
N LEU A 105 7.95 22.39 -1.76
CA LEU A 105 7.44 21.89 -0.48
C LEU A 105 8.59 21.26 0.31
N VAL A 106 8.86 21.80 1.49
CA VAL A 106 9.81 21.21 2.43
C VAL A 106 9.21 19.98 3.10
N ASP A 107 10.08 19.06 3.50
CA ASP A 107 9.64 17.93 4.31
C ASP A 107 9.14 18.41 5.68
N PRO A 108 8.14 17.71 6.27
CA PRO A 108 7.62 18.09 7.58
C PRO A 108 8.69 17.96 8.65
N SER A 109 8.65 18.83 9.65
CA SER A 109 9.51 18.68 10.82
C SER A 109 9.07 17.44 11.62
N ILE A 110 10.04 16.64 12.03
CA ILE A 110 9.80 15.41 12.80
C ILE A 110 10.26 15.65 14.25
N SER A 111 9.37 15.33 15.20
CA SER A 111 9.68 15.32 16.62
C SER A 111 9.45 13.91 17.17
N VAL A 112 10.50 13.33 17.75
CA VAL A 112 10.40 12.02 18.42
C VAL A 112 10.18 12.28 19.91
N ARG A 113 9.14 11.65 20.47
CA ARG A 113 8.74 11.84 21.88
C ARG A 113 8.69 10.50 22.62
N PRO A 114 8.83 10.47 23.95
CA PRO A 114 8.68 9.25 24.74
C PRO A 114 7.28 8.63 24.58
N THR A 115 7.20 7.31 24.74
CA THR A 115 5.91 6.59 24.73
C THR A 115 5.18 6.70 26.06
N GLU A 116 5.88 6.97 27.15
CA GLU A 116 5.29 7.21 28.46
C GLU A 116 4.52 8.53 28.45
N GLY A 117 3.23 8.50 28.84
CA GLY A 117 2.34 9.66 28.79
C GLY A 117 1.94 10.10 27.37
N GLN A 118 2.17 9.27 26.34
CA GLN A 118 1.94 9.64 24.95
C GLN A 118 0.49 10.05 24.64
N ILE A 119 -0.50 9.50 25.35
CA ILE A 119 -1.92 9.83 25.11
C ILE A 119 -2.22 11.25 25.56
N ASP A 120 -1.76 11.65 26.74
CA ASP A 120 -1.93 13.01 27.25
C ASP A 120 -1.19 14.04 26.38
N ASP A 121 -0.01 13.67 25.89
CA ASP A 121 0.77 14.49 24.96
C ASP A 121 0.05 14.65 23.61
N ILE A 122 -0.52 13.58 23.05
CA ILE A 122 -1.33 13.62 21.81
C ILE A 122 -2.55 14.53 22.00
N ILE A 123 -3.27 14.41 23.12
CA ILE A 123 -4.45 15.26 23.42
C ILE A 123 -4.05 16.73 23.49
N SER A 124 -2.93 17.02 24.16
CA SER A 124 -2.40 18.39 24.24
C SER A 124 -2.09 18.96 22.85
N GLU A 125 -1.42 18.18 21.99
CA GLU A 125 -1.12 18.59 20.61
C GLU A 125 -2.39 18.74 19.76
N ILE A 126 -3.38 17.86 19.92
CA ILE A 126 -4.67 17.98 19.23
C ILE A 126 -5.31 19.33 19.57
N ASN A 127 -5.41 19.66 20.86
CA ASN A 127 -6.03 20.91 21.31
C ASN A 127 -5.33 22.14 20.72
N ILE A 128 -3.99 22.15 20.72
CA ILE A 128 -3.20 23.24 20.13
C ILE A 128 -3.48 23.37 18.63
N ARG A 129 -3.63 22.26 17.89
CA ARG A 129 -3.90 22.27 16.46
C ARG A 129 -5.34 22.70 16.15
N VAL A 130 -6.28 22.21 16.93
CA VAL A 130 -7.70 22.59 16.79
C VAL A 130 -7.92 24.09 17.03
N GLU A 131 -7.27 24.67 18.05
CA GLU A 131 -7.30 26.12 18.29
C GLU A 131 -6.76 26.92 17.09
N ARG A 132 -5.79 26.37 16.37
CA ARG A 132 -5.22 26.97 15.15
C ARG A 132 -6.04 26.67 13.89
N LYS A 133 -7.16 25.93 14.00
CA LYS A 133 -7.97 25.46 12.88
C LYS A 133 -7.19 24.53 11.93
N GLU A 134 -6.18 23.85 12.44
CA GLU A 134 -5.44 22.81 11.74
C GLU A 134 -6.13 21.46 11.94
N ARG A 135 -5.78 20.45 11.10
CA ARG A 135 -6.31 19.10 11.16
C ARG A 135 -5.24 18.13 11.62
N VAL A 136 -5.65 17.06 12.28
CA VAL A 136 -4.74 16.05 12.83
C VAL A 136 -5.02 14.70 12.20
N LEU A 137 -3.97 14.01 11.79
CA LEU A 137 -4.02 12.62 11.35
C LEU A 137 -3.26 11.76 12.35
N LEU A 138 -3.93 10.76 12.91
CA LEU A 138 -3.35 9.80 13.83
C LEU A 138 -3.25 8.44 13.16
N THR A 139 -2.04 7.87 13.17
CA THR A 139 -1.80 6.53 12.63
C THR A 139 -1.45 5.59 13.78
N THR A 140 -2.13 4.45 13.83
CA THR A 140 -1.90 3.39 14.81
C THR A 140 -1.38 2.12 14.14
N LEU A 141 -0.78 1.23 14.93
CA LEU A 141 -0.24 -0.04 14.42
C LEU A 141 -1.31 -1.11 14.17
N THR A 142 -2.44 -1.04 14.89
CA THR A 142 -3.48 -2.06 14.80
C THR A 142 -4.88 -1.43 14.73
N LYS A 143 -5.83 -2.18 14.15
CA LYS A 143 -7.24 -1.81 14.07
C LYS A 143 -7.81 -1.52 15.47
N LYS A 144 -7.57 -2.42 16.41
CA LYS A 144 -8.08 -2.28 17.77
C LYS A 144 -7.57 -1.01 18.45
N MET A 145 -6.28 -0.69 18.29
CA MET A 145 -5.73 0.58 18.83
C MET A 145 -6.38 1.81 18.21
N ALA A 146 -6.73 1.76 16.92
CA ALA A 146 -7.42 2.87 16.27
C ALA A 146 -8.82 3.04 16.82
N GLU A 147 -9.57 1.94 16.98
CA GLU A 147 -10.92 1.93 17.54
C GLU A 147 -10.90 2.45 18.99
N ASP A 148 -10.10 1.83 19.87
CA ASP A 148 -9.99 2.22 21.28
C ASP A 148 -9.57 3.70 21.44
N LEU A 149 -8.67 4.19 20.58
CA LEU A 149 -8.25 5.60 20.62
C LEU A 149 -9.34 6.54 20.11
N THR A 150 -10.10 6.15 19.12
CA THR A 150 -11.23 6.95 18.61
C THR A 150 -12.28 7.12 19.68
N ASP A 151 -12.74 6.02 20.28
CA ASP A 151 -13.74 6.03 21.36
C ASP A 151 -13.28 6.90 22.52
N TYR A 152 -12.00 6.79 22.91
CA TYR A 152 -11.44 7.60 23.99
C TYR A 152 -11.43 9.11 23.67
N LEU A 153 -11.07 9.47 22.42
CA LEU A 153 -11.07 10.89 22.01
C LEU A 153 -12.50 11.45 21.88
N GLU A 154 -13.46 10.63 21.44
CA GLU A 154 -14.90 11.00 21.42
C GLU A 154 -15.43 11.27 22.83
N ASP A 155 -15.11 10.42 23.80
CA ASP A 155 -15.49 10.59 25.22
C ASP A 155 -14.95 11.90 25.82
N LEU A 156 -13.81 12.39 25.33
CA LEU A 156 -13.24 13.69 25.69
C LEU A 156 -13.87 14.87 24.94
N GLY A 157 -14.84 14.62 24.05
CA GLY A 157 -15.52 15.65 23.27
C GLY A 157 -14.74 16.16 22.07
N ILE A 158 -13.68 15.48 21.65
CA ILE A 158 -12.91 15.81 20.45
C ILE A 158 -13.70 15.31 19.22
N LYS A 159 -13.83 16.15 18.20
CA LYS A 159 -14.44 15.76 16.93
C LYS A 159 -13.50 14.86 16.13
N VAL A 160 -13.64 13.56 16.30
CA VAL A 160 -12.79 12.55 15.68
C VAL A 160 -13.60 11.63 14.76
N ARG A 161 -12.94 11.07 13.73
CA ARG A 161 -13.48 9.98 12.93
C ARG A 161 -12.44 8.88 12.77
N TYR A 162 -12.91 7.63 12.68
CA TYR A 162 -12.10 6.46 12.37
C TYR A 162 -12.24 6.08 10.90
N MET A 163 -11.11 5.81 10.23
CA MET A 163 -11.09 5.26 8.88
C MET A 163 -10.51 3.86 8.90
N HIS A 164 -11.34 2.86 8.63
CA HIS A 164 -10.94 1.46 8.52
C HIS A 164 -10.82 1.00 7.06
N HIS A 165 -10.28 -0.21 6.86
CA HIS A 165 -10.01 -0.75 5.54
C HIS A 165 -11.29 -1.15 4.77
N ASP A 166 -12.39 -1.43 5.48
CA ASP A 166 -13.66 -1.83 4.88
C ASP A 166 -14.49 -0.63 4.38
N VAL A 167 -14.05 0.61 4.64
CA VAL A 167 -14.69 1.83 4.12
C VAL A 167 -14.56 1.84 2.60
N ASP A 168 -15.69 1.96 1.91
CA ASP A 168 -15.69 2.00 0.45
C ASP A 168 -15.03 3.28 -0.10
N THR A 169 -14.75 3.30 -1.40
CA THR A 169 -14.02 4.40 -2.02
C THR A 169 -14.79 5.72 -1.94
N ILE A 170 -16.11 5.70 -2.05
CA ILE A 170 -16.95 6.90 -2.02
C ILE A 170 -16.96 7.48 -0.62
N GLU A 171 -17.26 6.65 0.38
CA GLU A 171 -17.26 7.03 1.79
C GLU A 171 -15.89 7.56 2.23
N ARG A 172 -14.80 6.94 1.77
CA ARG A 172 -13.43 7.43 2.03
C ARG A 172 -13.21 8.85 1.48
N MET A 173 -13.71 9.13 0.28
CA MET A 173 -13.62 10.46 -0.31
C MET A 173 -14.44 11.49 0.49
N GLU A 174 -15.61 11.10 0.98
CA GLU A 174 -16.45 11.94 1.84
C GLU A 174 -15.76 12.26 3.17
N ILE A 175 -15.19 11.25 3.84
CA ILE A 175 -14.45 11.45 5.10
C ILE A 175 -13.28 12.43 4.89
N ILE A 176 -12.50 12.29 3.82
CA ILE A 176 -11.38 13.20 3.51
C ILE A 176 -11.89 14.61 3.22
N ARG A 177 -12.99 14.73 2.49
CA ARG A 177 -13.62 16.03 2.20
C ARG A 177 -14.09 16.70 3.49
N ASP A 178 -14.77 15.97 4.35
CA ASP A 178 -15.32 16.48 5.61
C ASP A 178 -14.19 16.92 6.57
N LEU A 179 -13.08 16.19 6.61
CA LEU A 179 -11.88 16.62 7.33
C LEU A 179 -11.35 17.97 6.82
N ARG A 180 -11.29 18.15 5.49
CA ARG A 180 -10.85 19.41 4.87
C ARG A 180 -11.81 20.57 5.15
N LEU A 181 -13.11 20.30 5.16
CA LEU A 181 -14.14 21.30 5.46
C LEU A 181 -14.21 21.63 6.96
N GLY A 182 -13.64 20.79 7.83
CA GLY A 182 -13.63 21.01 9.27
C GLY A 182 -14.89 20.55 9.99
N GLU A 183 -15.60 19.61 9.41
CA GLU A 183 -16.72 18.95 10.09
C GLU A 183 -16.24 18.16 11.31
N PHE A 184 -15.02 17.65 11.25
CA PHE A 184 -14.30 17.07 12.38
C PHE A 184 -12.81 17.45 12.31
N ASP A 185 -12.06 17.25 13.41
CA ASP A 185 -10.72 17.79 13.57
C ASP A 185 -9.63 16.71 13.50
N VAL A 186 -9.95 15.49 13.87
CA VAL A 186 -9.02 14.37 13.98
C VAL A 186 -9.47 13.18 13.16
N LEU A 187 -8.59 12.63 12.34
CA LEU A 187 -8.80 11.37 11.63
C LEU A 187 -7.85 10.30 12.16
N VAL A 188 -8.41 9.20 12.66
CA VAL A 188 -7.64 8.06 13.18
C VAL A 188 -7.72 6.89 12.22
N GLY A 189 -6.66 6.12 12.07
CA GLY A 189 -6.68 4.88 11.30
C GLY A 189 -5.33 4.21 11.17
N ILE A 190 -5.33 3.06 10.49
CA ILE A 190 -4.12 2.38 10.07
C ILE A 190 -3.79 2.90 8.67
N ASN A 191 -2.78 3.77 8.56
CA ASN A 191 -2.44 4.38 7.28
C ASN A 191 -3.67 5.04 6.58
N PRO A 192 -4.40 5.94 7.27
CA PRO A 192 -5.73 6.41 6.85
C PRO A 192 -5.70 7.22 5.55
N VAL A 193 -4.55 7.78 5.19
CA VAL A 193 -4.41 8.64 4.01
C VAL A 193 -3.13 8.31 3.27
N SER A 194 -3.22 8.07 1.96
CA SER A 194 -2.02 7.96 1.12
C SER A 194 -1.47 9.36 0.81
N TYR A 195 -0.17 9.47 0.57
CA TYR A 195 0.51 10.73 0.26
C TYR A 195 -0.11 11.51 -0.90
N THR A 196 -0.76 10.85 -1.84
CA THR A 196 -1.44 11.46 -2.98
C THR A 196 -2.69 12.24 -2.59
N HIS A 197 -3.38 11.88 -1.52
CA HIS A 197 -4.60 12.53 -1.06
C HIS A 197 -4.36 13.78 -0.20
N LEU A 198 -3.16 13.93 0.35
CA LEU A 198 -2.80 15.10 1.17
C LEU A 198 -2.38 16.33 0.35
N ARG A 199 -2.13 16.15 -0.96
CA ARG A 199 -1.56 17.18 -1.84
C ARG A 199 -2.54 17.85 -2.81
N ALA A 200 -3.81 17.49 -2.78
CA ALA A 200 -4.81 18.05 -3.67
C ALA A 200 -5.58 19.23 -3.03
#